data_db92c48cdcae9ffef55a7f480c0f1e4e
#
_entry.id   db92c48cdcae9ffef55a7f480c0f1e4e
#
_cell.length_a   1.000
_cell.length_b   1.000
_cell.length_c   1.000
_cell.angle_alpha   90.00
_cell.angle_beta   90.00
_cell.angle_gamma   90.00
#
_symmetry.space_group_name_H-M   'P 1'
#
loop_
_entity.id
_entity.type
_entity.pdbx_description
1 polymer ?
#
loop_
_entity_poly.entity_id
_entity_poly.type
_entity_poly.pdbx_seq_one_letter_code
_entity_poly.pdbx_strand_id
1 'polypeptide(L)'
;SWNGTEFERYGDAHQTFAVLTGTLTGMPLIYSGQEEPLKKRLAFFDKDDIEFGDFEYEGFYKTLLTVHRENKALWNGVHGGQPARLNESEEVYAFKREKDGDKVVVVLNFSDAEQTTELSESVDGMTEIFTKEAGAGQQISLAPYGYKVYEQKASK
;
A
#
# COMPACT_ATOMS: atom_id res chain seq x y z
N SER A 1 7.95 13.79 13.78
CA SER A 1 7.98 12.64 14.69
C SER A 1 9.17 12.72 15.64
N TRP A 2 9.01 12.29 16.89
CA TRP A 2 10.07 12.30 17.92
C TRP A 2 11.23 11.35 17.56
N ASN A 3 10.98 10.32 16.77
CA ASN A 3 11.90 9.22 16.51
C ASN A 3 12.51 9.20 15.10
N GLY A 4 12.54 10.31 14.40
CA GLY A 4 13.06 10.41 13.05
C GLY A 4 11.98 10.56 11.97
N THR A 5 12.41 10.77 10.74
CA THR A 5 11.56 10.76 9.55
C THR A 5 11.18 9.34 9.17
N GLU A 6 10.23 9.15 8.24
CA GLU A 6 9.89 7.83 7.72
C GLU A 6 11.06 7.20 6.95
N PHE A 7 11.86 8.00 6.25
CA PHE A 7 13.06 7.53 5.53
C PHE A 7 14.15 7.06 6.47
N GLU A 8 14.38 7.75 7.61
CA GLU A 8 15.33 7.30 8.63
C GLU A 8 14.89 6.00 9.32
N ARG A 9 13.59 5.77 9.43
CA ARG A 9 13.03 4.60 10.12
C ARG A 9 12.84 3.40 9.24
N TYR A 10 12.39 3.59 8.02
CA TYR A 10 11.97 2.52 7.12
C TYR A 10 12.86 2.38 5.89
N GLY A 11 13.72 3.37 5.60
CA GLY A 11 14.60 3.33 4.43
C GLY A 11 13.81 3.03 3.15
N ASP A 12 14.28 2.06 2.39
CA ASP A 12 13.66 1.65 1.12
C ASP A 12 12.28 0.99 1.28
N ALA A 13 11.94 0.56 2.50
CA ALA A 13 10.63 -0.03 2.81
C ALA A 13 9.52 1.01 3.02
N HIS A 14 9.79 2.32 2.97
CA HIS A 14 8.80 3.37 3.31
C HIS A 14 7.53 3.30 2.45
N GLN A 15 7.65 3.04 1.14
CA GLN A 15 6.48 2.89 0.26
C GLN A 15 5.70 1.60 0.55
N THR A 16 6.38 0.51 0.90
CA THR A 16 5.75 -0.76 1.30
C THR A 16 4.91 -0.57 2.56
N PHE A 17 5.41 0.19 3.55
CA PHE A 17 4.65 0.56 4.73
C PHE A 17 3.51 1.55 4.42
N ALA A 18 3.69 2.46 3.46
CA ALA A 18 2.61 3.33 3.01
C ALA A 18 1.47 2.55 2.35
N VAL A 19 1.80 1.54 1.52
CA VAL A 19 0.79 0.62 0.93
C VAL A 19 0.08 -0.15 2.04
N LEU A 20 0.81 -0.71 3.01
CA LEU A 20 0.20 -1.40 4.15
C LEU A 20 -0.79 -0.48 4.88
N THR A 21 -0.38 0.74 5.21
CA THR A 21 -1.21 1.72 5.92
C THR A 21 -2.45 2.13 5.12
N GLY A 22 -2.30 2.29 3.80
CA GLY A 22 -3.39 2.67 2.90
C GLY A 22 -4.37 1.55 2.58
N THR A 23 -4.04 0.29 2.88
CA THR A 23 -4.85 -0.88 2.50
C THR A 23 -5.38 -1.70 3.67
N LEU A 24 -4.79 -1.59 4.86
CA LEU A 24 -5.35 -2.18 6.09
C LEU A 24 -6.64 -1.44 6.53
N THR A 25 -7.26 -1.97 7.57
CA THR A 25 -8.42 -1.33 8.20
C THR A 25 -7.99 -0.05 8.91
N GLY A 26 -8.73 1.02 8.70
CA GLY A 26 -8.46 2.33 9.27
C GLY A 26 -8.56 3.42 8.21
N MET A 27 -8.39 4.65 8.62
CA MET A 27 -8.40 5.79 7.71
C MET A 27 -6.95 6.21 7.43
N PRO A 28 -6.50 6.13 6.16
CA PRO A 28 -5.14 6.57 5.84
C PRO A 28 -4.98 8.07 6.09
N LEU A 29 -3.87 8.45 6.67
CA LEU A 29 -3.46 9.82 6.89
C LEU A 29 -2.15 10.06 6.13
N ILE A 30 -2.15 11.04 5.24
CA ILE A 30 -0.92 11.57 4.64
C ILE A 30 -0.53 12.80 5.43
N TYR A 31 0.62 12.75 6.07
CA TYR A 31 1.15 13.90 6.79
C TYR A 31 1.80 14.88 5.80
N SER A 32 1.69 16.17 6.08
CA SER A 32 2.26 17.22 5.20
C SER A 32 3.73 16.96 4.89
N GLY A 33 4.08 16.88 3.60
CA GLY A 33 5.41 16.60 3.09
C GLY A 33 5.72 15.13 2.79
N GLN A 34 4.80 14.20 3.06
CA GLN A 34 4.98 12.80 2.66
C GLN A 34 4.98 12.60 1.14
N GLU A 35 4.18 13.37 0.42
CA GLU A 35 4.11 13.42 -1.05
C GLU A 35 5.35 14.01 -1.69
N GLU A 36 6.06 14.83 -0.92
CA GLU A 36 7.38 15.37 -1.22
C GLU A 36 8.38 14.65 -0.34
N PRO A 37 9.30 13.81 -0.79
CA PRO A 37 10.12 12.98 0.09
C PRO A 37 10.89 13.78 1.16
N LEU A 38 10.15 14.38 2.08
CA LEU A 38 10.66 15.31 3.10
C LEU A 38 11.54 14.56 4.10
N LYS A 39 12.84 14.77 4.00
CA LYS A 39 13.85 14.18 4.89
C LYS A 39 14.14 15.06 6.13
N LYS A 40 13.24 15.99 6.44
CA LYS A 40 13.37 16.91 7.57
C LYS A 40 12.39 16.54 8.67
N ARG A 41 12.84 16.53 9.90
CA ARG A 41 11.95 16.47 11.08
C ARG A 41 11.35 17.83 11.30
N LEU A 42 10.04 17.93 11.20
CA LEU A 42 9.33 19.18 11.49
C LEU A 42 9.37 19.50 12.99
N ALA A 43 9.56 20.77 13.31
CA ALA A 43 9.46 21.26 14.66
C ALA A 43 8.03 21.05 15.21
N PHE A 44 7.92 20.63 16.46
CA PHE A 44 6.61 20.32 17.04
C PHE A 44 5.93 21.54 17.67
N PHE A 45 6.71 22.42 18.30
CA PHE A 45 6.17 23.55 19.05
C PHE A 45 6.30 24.90 18.33
N ASP A 46 7.11 24.95 17.29
CA ASP A 46 7.37 26.17 16.55
C ASP A 46 6.85 26.06 15.12
N LYS A 47 6.60 27.22 14.48
CA LYS A 47 6.34 27.25 13.05
C LYS A 47 7.54 26.68 12.31
N ASP A 48 7.29 25.72 11.44
CA ASP A 48 8.30 25.14 10.58
C ASP A 48 7.77 25.10 9.15
N ASP A 49 8.56 25.57 8.20
CA ASP A 49 8.18 25.64 6.81
C ASP A 49 8.62 24.35 6.09
N ILE A 50 7.72 23.83 5.26
CA ILE A 50 7.99 22.71 4.36
C ILE A 50 8.32 23.30 3.00
N GLU A 51 9.52 23.01 2.51
CA GLU A 51 9.91 23.34 1.14
C GLU A 51 9.36 22.25 0.22
N PHE A 52 8.35 22.59 -0.54
CA PHE A 52 7.79 21.71 -1.56
C PHE A 52 8.56 21.88 -2.87
N GLY A 53 8.88 20.74 -3.51
CA GLY A 53 9.57 20.68 -4.80
C GLY A 53 8.73 19.98 -5.86
N ASP A 54 9.16 18.81 -6.30
CA ASP A 54 8.59 18.12 -7.45
C ASP A 54 7.43 17.16 -7.11
N PHE A 55 7.07 17.01 -5.85
CA PHE A 55 6.02 16.09 -5.36
C PHE A 55 6.23 14.65 -5.89
N GLU A 56 7.44 14.12 -5.72
CA GLU A 56 7.88 12.84 -6.29
C GLU A 56 6.90 11.69 -6.04
N TYR A 57 6.24 11.67 -4.87
CA TYR A 57 5.30 10.60 -4.50
C TYR A 57 3.82 10.97 -4.66
N GLU A 58 3.49 12.13 -5.27
CA GLU A 58 2.09 12.50 -5.51
C GLU A 58 1.34 11.42 -6.30
N GLY A 59 1.91 10.96 -7.40
CA GLY A 59 1.30 9.92 -8.24
C GLY A 59 1.06 8.60 -7.51
N PHE A 60 2.00 8.21 -6.66
CA PHE A 60 1.90 7.02 -5.81
C PHE A 60 0.74 7.15 -4.82
N TYR A 61 0.71 8.21 -4.02
CA TYR A 61 -0.36 8.43 -3.04
C TYR A 61 -1.71 8.65 -3.68
N LYS A 62 -1.78 9.39 -4.80
CA LYS A 62 -3.00 9.59 -5.57
C LYS A 62 -3.61 8.26 -6.01
N THR A 63 -2.79 7.35 -6.55
CA THR A 63 -3.24 6.02 -6.96
C THR A 63 -3.77 5.23 -5.77
N LEU A 64 -3.01 5.14 -4.69
CA LEU A 64 -3.37 4.40 -3.48
C LEU A 64 -4.66 4.93 -2.84
N LEU A 65 -4.77 6.24 -2.66
CA LEU A 65 -5.95 6.87 -2.05
C LEU A 65 -7.18 6.81 -2.96
N THR A 66 -6.99 6.83 -4.29
CA THR A 66 -8.09 6.66 -5.24
C THR A 66 -8.71 5.27 -5.10
N VAL A 67 -7.90 4.22 -5.06
CA VAL A 67 -8.40 2.85 -4.84
C VAL A 67 -9.05 2.73 -3.45
N HIS A 68 -8.45 3.30 -2.41
CA HIS A 68 -9.04 3.29 -1.07
C HIS A 68 -10.44 3.93 -1.05
N ARG A 69 -10.64 5.02 -1.78
CA ARG A 69 -11.93 5.73 -1.87
C ARG A 69 -12.96 4.98 -2.72
N GLU A 70 -12.53 4.40 -3.83
CA GLU A 70 -13.44 3.90 -4.89
C GLU A 70 -13.74 2.41 -4.80
N ASN A 71 -12.91 1.62 -4.09
CA ASN A 71 -13.11 0.20 -3.92
C ASN A 71 -13.64 -0.09 -2.51
N LYS A 72 -14.88 -0.58 -2.43
CA LYS A 72 -15.56 -0.84 -1.16
C LYS A 72 -14.80 -1.82 -0.25
N ALA A 73 -14.00 -2.72 -0.84
CA ALA A 73 -13.18 -3.63 -0.05
C ALA A 73 -12.31 -2.90 0.98
N LEU A 74 -11.82 -1.69 0.64
CA LEU A 74 -10.95 -0.88 1.49
C LEU A 74 -11.69 0.07 2.45
N TRP A 75 -13.00 0.19 2.36
CA TRP A 75 -13.76 1.08 3.24
C TRP A 75 -13.67 0.62 4.71
N ASN A 76 -14.06 1.51 5.62
CA ASN A 76 -13.91 1.28 7.05
C ASN A 76 -15.13 0.64 7.70
N GLY A 77 -14.87 -0.03 8.82
CA GLY A 77 -15.89 -0.62 9.68
C GLY A 77 -16.71 -1.68 8.94
N VAL A 78 -18.01 -1.63 9.11
CA VAL A 78 -18.98 -2.58 8.49
C VAL A 78 -19.16 -2.35 7.00
N HIS A 79 -18.69 -1.22 6.49
CA HIS A 79 -18.80 -0.84 5.07
C HIS A 79 -17.67 -1.41 4.20
N GLY A 80 -16.58 -1.89 4.81
CA GLY A 80 -15.44 -2.50 4.13
C GLY A 80 -15.25 -3.97 4.44
N GLY A 81 -14.31 -4.60 3.73
CA GLY A 81 -13.89 -5.98 3.97
C GLY A 81 -12.88 -6.08 5.10
N GLN A 82 -12.88 -7.18 5.85
CA GLN A 82 -11.81 -7.46 6.81
C GLN A 82 -10.61 -8.08 6.08
N PRO A 83 -9.37 -7.80 6.51
CA PRO A 83 -8.20 -8.42 5.92
C PRO A 83 -8.17 -9.92 6.24
N ALA A 84 -7.97 -10.73 5.20
CA ALA A 84 -7.76 -12.17 5.30
C ALA A 84 -6.43 -12.53 4.66
N ARG A 85 -5.55 -13.20 5.41
CA ARG A 85 -4.23 -13.59 4.93
C ARG A 85 -4.30 -14.62 3.80
N LEU A 86 -3.43 -14.48 2.80
CA LEU A 86 -3.40 -15.33 1.61
C LEU A 86 -2.14 -16.19 1.47
N ASN A 87 -1.16 -16.06 2.35
CA ASN A 87 0.10 -16.81 2.27
C ASN A 87 0.66 -17.15 3.65
N GLU A 88 1.64 -18.07 3.68
CA GLU A 88 2.39 -18.47 4.87
C GLU A 88 3.88 -18.16 4.66
N SER A 89 4.27 -16.88 4.69
CA SER A 89 5.66 -16.44 4.60
C SER A 89 5.98 -15.51 5.76
N GLU A 90 7.21 -15.51 6.22
CA GLU A 90 7.69 -14.59 7.26
C GLU A 90 8.10 -13.25 6.66
N GLU A 91 8.64 -13.26 5.42
CA GLU A 91 9.16 -12.07 4.74
C GLU A 91 8.10 -11.36 3.90
N VAL A 92 7.13 -12.11 3.38
CA VAL A 92 6.06 -11.58 2.54
C VAL A 92 4.72 -11.63 3.26
N TYR A 93 4.08 -10.48 3.38
CA TYR A 93 2.72 -10.40 3.88
C TYR A 93 1.74 -10.20 2.72
N ALA A 94 0.89 -11.21 2.48
CA ALA A 94 -0.16 -11.12 1.49
C ALA A 94 -1.53 -11.27 2.13
N PHE A 95 -2.47 -10.39 1.78
CA PHE A 95 -3.84 -10.44 2.27
C PHE A 95 -4.83 -9.92 1.23
N LYS A 96 -6.08 -10.31 1.38
CA LYS A 96 -7.20 -9.73 0.65
C LYS A 96 -8.16 -8.98 1.56
N ARG A 97 -8.87 -8.04 0.97
CA ARG A 97 -10.11 -7.47 1.51
C ARG A 97 -11.18 -7.58 0.44
N GLU A 98 -12.40 -7.90 0.84
CA GLU A 98 -13.51 -8.11 -0.10
C GLU A 98 -14.82 -7.58 0.48
N LYS A 99 -15.60 -6.86 -0.32
CA LYS A 99 -16.90 -6.31 0.08
C LYS A 99 -17.80 -6.09 -1.13
N ASP A 100 -18.99 -6.67 -1.10
CA ASP A 100 -20.06 -6.47 -2.11
C ASP A 100 -19.58 -6.73 -3.56
N GLY A 101 -18.67 -7.68 -3.76
CA GLY A 101 -18.07 -8.01 -5.05
C GLY A 101 -16.84 -7.18 -5.44
N ASP A 102 -16.54 -6.10 -4.72
CA ASP A 102 -15.26 -5.40 -4.81
C ASP A 102 -14.19 -6.20 -4.05
N LYS A 103 -13.00 -6.33 -4.64
CA LYS A 103 -11.87 -7.09 -4.05
C LYS A 103 -10.56 -6.37 -4.25
N VAL A 104 -9.72 -6.37 -3.22
CA VAL A 104 -8.32 -5.91 -3.27
C VAL A 104 -7.44 -7.00 -2.70
N VAL A 105 -6.36 -7.35 -3.42
CA VAL A 105 -5.30 -8.25 -2.97
C VAL A 105 -4.01 -7.44 -2.86
N VAL A 106 -3.37 -7.52 -1.72
CA VAL A 106 -2.13 -6.79 -1.40
C VAL A 106 -1.03 -7.79 -1.10
N VAL A 107 0.15 -7.60 -1.70
CA VAL A 107 1.33 -8.44 -1.50
C VAL A 107 2.51 -7.53 -1.21
N LEU A 108 3.15 -7.69 -0.05
CA LEU A 108 4.19 -6.81 0.49
C LEU A 108 5.42 -7.63 0.87
N ASN A 109 6.57 -7.30 0.29
CA ASN A 109 7.86 -7.86 0.69
C ASN A 109 8.54 -6.94 1.71
N PHE A 110 8.71 -7.40 2.93
CA PHE A 110 9.39 -6.66 4.00
C PHE A 110 10.88 -7.03 4.16
N SER A 111 11.43 -7.80 3.20
CA SER A 111 12.85 -8.16 3.20
C SER A 111 13.65 -7.34 2.17
N ASP A 112 14.95 -7.29 2.36
CA ASP A 112 15.94 -6.67 1.47
C ASP A 112 16.38 -7.58 0.32
N ALA A 113 15.68 -8.70 0.11
CA ALA A 113 15.91 -9.67 -0.95
C ALA A 113 14.67 -9.82 -1.84
N GLU A 114 14.89 -10.26 -3.08
CA GLU A 114 13.81 -10.68 -3.96
C GLU A 114 13.08 -11.89 -3.35
N GLN A 115 11.76 -11.84 -3.35
CA GLN A 115 10.90 -12.89 -2.80
C GLN A 115 9.87 -13.36 -3.81
N THR A 116 9.57 -14.64 -3.78
CA THR A 116 8.44 -15.22 -4.50
C THR A 116 7.54 -15.93 -3.50
N THR A 117 6.25 -15.65 -3.55
CA THR A 117 5.25 -16.27 -2.67
C THR A 117 4.12 -16.89 -3.47
N GLU A 118 3.55 -17.96 -2.95
CA GLU A 118 2.32 -18.60 -3.45
C GLU A 118 1.13 -18.06 -2.65
N LEU A 119 0.14 -17.55 -3.35
CA LEU A 119 -1.12 -17.13 -2.74
C LEU A 119 -2.11 -18.29 -2.72
N SER A 120 -2.97 -18.34 -1.71
CA SER A 120 -4.06 -19.32 -1.63
C SER A 120 -5.19 -19.09 -2.66
N GLU A 121 -5.20 -17.93 -3.32
CA GLU A 121 -6.15 -17.56 -4.37
C GLU A 121 -5.40 -16.91 -5.55
N SER A 122 -5.94 -17.09 -6.77
CA SER A 122 -5.42 -16.42 -7.96
C SER A 122 -5.80 -14.93 -7.99
N VAL A 123 -4.94 -14.13 -8.64
CA VAL A 123 -5.21 -12.73 -8.99
C VAL A 123 -5.69 -12.57 -10.45
N ASP A 124 -6.06 -13.68 -11.11
CA ASP A 124 -6.62 -13.65 -12.48
C ASP A 124 -7.85 -12.74 -12.55
N GLY A 125 -7.93 -11.93 -13.61
CA GLY A 125 -9.03 -10.97 -13.80
C GLY A 125 -8.96 -9.71 -12.94
N MET A 126 -7.95 -9.57 -12.09
CA MET A 126 -7.65 -8.34 -11.35
C MET A 126 -6.65 -7.46 -12.11
N THR A 127 -6.56 -6.20 -11.75
CA THR A 127 -5.59 -5.25 -12.33
C THR A 127 -4.66 -4.73 -11.23
N GLU A 128 -3.35 -4.75 -11.48
CA GLU A 128 -2.37 -4.13 -10.59
C GLU A 128 -2.50 -2.60 -10.66
N ILE A 129 -2.65 -1.92 -9.52
CA ILE A 129 -3.09 -0.52 -9.50
C ILE A 129 -2.01 0.49 -9.92
N PHE A 130 -0.73 0.17 -9.76
CA PHE A 130 0.37 1.07 -10.11
C PHE A 130 0.87 0.86 -11.55
N THR A 131 1.08 -0.39 -11.97
CA THR A 131 1.57 -0.75 -13.31
C THR A 131 0.47 -0.84 -14.35
N LYS A 132 -0.79 -1.03 -13.92
CA LYS A 132 -1.96 -1.32 -14.78
C LYS A 132 -1.90 -2.66 -15.51
N GLU A 133 -1.01 -3.54 -15.11
CA GLU A 133 -0.90 -4.88 -15.66
C GLU A 133 -2.02 -5.78 -15.16
N ALA A 134 -2.41 -6.74 -15.99
CA ALA A 134 -3.34 -7.77 -15.59
C ALA A 134 -2.68 -8.74 -14.60
N GLY A 135 -3.39 -9.05 -13.52
CA GLY A 135 -3.00 -10.09 -12.59
C GLY A 135 -3.05 -11.46 -13.23
N ALA A 136 -2.12 -12.33 -12.88
CA ALA A 136 -2.04 -13.69 -13.41
C ALA A 136 -1.56 -14.70 -12.36
N GLY A 137 -2.34 -15.77 -12.18
CA GLY A 137 -1.99 -16.90 -11.34
C GLY A 137 -1.96 -16.62 -9.84
N GLN A 138 -1.27 -17.49 -9.12
CA GLN A 138 -1.14 -17.46 -7.66
C GLN A 138 0.30 -17.14 -7.22
N GLN A 139 1.29 -17.34 -8.09
CA GLN A 139 2.69 -17.10 -7.78
C GLN A 139 3.07 -15.65 -8.07
N ILE A 140 3.51 -14.92 -7.04
CA ILE A 140 3.85 -13.51 -7.13
C ILE A 140 5.32 -13.30 -6.73
N SER A 141 6.10 -12.69 -7.63
CA SER A 141 7.48 -12.28 -7.36
C SER A 141 7.55 -10.77 -7.11
N LEU A 142 8.35 -10.39 -6.12
CA LEU A 142 8.55 -9.03 -5.64
C LEU A 142 10.04 -8.74 -5.49
N ALA A 143 10.47 -7.58 -5.95
CA ALA A 143 11.79 -7.05 -5.65
C ALA A 143 11.98 -6.81 -4.14
N PRO A 144 13.20 -6.53 -3.65
CA PRO A 144 13.44 -6.10 -2.28
C PRO A 144 12.51 -4.92 -1.91
N TYR A 145 11.84 -5.03 -0.76
CA TYR A 145 10.83 -4.06 -0.30
C TYR A 145 9.74 -3.74 -1.33
N GLY A 146 9.55 -4.63 -2.31
CA GLY A 146 8.55 -4.48 -3.36
C GLY A 146 7.13 -4.72 -2.86
N TYR A 147 6.18 -4.16 -3.59
CA TYR A 147 4.76 -4.32 -3.30
C TYR A 147 3.96 -4.48 -4.59
N LYS A 148 2.82 -5.17 -4.50
CA LYS A 148 1.79 -5.23 -5.55
C LYS A 148 0.42 -5.12 -4.91
N VAL A 149 -0.44 -4.36 -5.56
CA VAL A 149 -1.84 -4.20 -5.16
C VAL A 149 -2.72 -4.46 -6.37
N TYR A 150 -3.53 -5.49 -6.28
CA TYR A 150 -4.47 -5.86 -7.33
C TYR A 150 -5.88 -5.46 -6.91
N GLU A 151 -6.64 -4.88 -7.84
CA GLU A 151 -8.04 -4.57 -7.62
C GLU A 151 -8.95 -5.26 -8.61
N GLN A 152 -10.14 -5.59 -8.14
CA GLN A 152 -11.29 -5.97 -8.95
C GLN A 152 -12.50 -5.20 -8.42
N LYS A 153 -13.31 -4.66 -9.32
CA LYS A 153 -14.58 -4.01 -8.99
C LYS A 153 -15.73 -4.93 -9.35
N ALA A 154 -16.78 -4.90 -8.56
CA ALA A 154 -18.03 -5.59 -8.87
C ALA A 154 -18.53 -5.17 -10.28
N SER A 155 -19.00 -6.13 -11.04
CA SER A 155 -19.73 -5.82 -12.28
C SER A 155 -20.98 -5.01 -11.93
N LYS A 156 -21.16 -3.89 -12.61
CA LYS A 156 -22.35 -3.05 -12.48
C LYS A 156 -23.59 -3.73 -13.03
#